data_ae42dcaf592d91f4556484601d1eadf7
#
_entry.id   ae42dcaf592d91f4556484601d1eadf7
#
_cell.length_a   1.000
_cell.length_b   1.000
_cell.length_c   1.000
_cell.angle_alpha   90.00
_cell.angle_beta   90.00
_cell.angle_gamma   90.00
#
_symmetry.space_group_name_H-M   'P 1'
#
loop_
_entity.id
_entity.type
_entity.pdbx_description
1 polymer ?
#
loop_
_entity_poly.entity_id
_entity_poly.type
_entity_poly.pdbx_seq_one_letter_code
_entity_poly.pdbx_strand_id
1 'polypeptide(L)'
;MIKAIMAVDEKGGISKGKSMPGPKNNEDLKWFKKNTLNQVVVMGSGTWADPFMPTPLKSRKNILITSKNNSIYPGADQYLKGNNILQEIQNLENIYVSQDIFIIGGSAIINKSISIVQEFYLTRIYGNFNCDKFIDINKISNTMNLIEKIDCDETCHFEIWRK
;
A
#
# COMPACT_ATOMS: atom_id res chain seq x y z
N MET A 1 -7.85 11.45 5.14
CA MET A 1 -6.36 11.53 5.11
C MET A 1 -5.81 10.49 4.15
N ILE A 2 -4.82 10.85 3.36
CA ILE A 2 -4.14 9.94 2.43
C ILE A 2 -3.01 9.26 3.17
N LYS A 3 -3.04 7.92 3.17
CA LYS A 3 -2.06 7.07 3.86
C LYS A 3 -1.53 6.03 2.87
N ALA A 4 -0.40 5.46 3.19
CA ALA A 4 0.11 4.27 2.51
C ALA A 4 0.40 3.19 3.53
N ILE A 5 0.29 1.94 3.13
CA ILE A 5 0.59 0.78 3.97
C ILE A 5 1.30 -0.28 3.12
N MET A 6 2.45 -0.76 3.58
CA MET A 6 3.27 -1.70 2.84
C MET A 6 4.23 -2.43 3.76
N ALA A 7 4.51 -3.69 3.43
CA ALA A 7 5.59 -4.45 4.05
C ALA A 7 6.83 -4.42 3.15
N VAL A 8 7.99 -4.23 3.76
CA VAL A 8 9.27 -4.19 3.05
C VAL A 8 10.30 -5.06 3.76
N ASP A 9 11.24 -5.62 2.99
CA ASP A 9 12.41 -6.27 3.57
C ASP A 9 13.46 -5.24 4.01
N GLU A 10 14.63 -5.68 4.46
CA GLU A 10 15.67 -4.79 4.99
C GLU A 10 16.22 -3.81 3.96
N LYS A 11 16.01 -4.06 2.66
CA LYS A 11 16.46 -3.21 1.56
C LYS A 11 15.35 -2.34 0.97
N GLY A 12 14.15 -2.35 1.56
CA GLY A 12 13.01 -1.65 1.02
C GLY A 12 12.28 -2.42 -0.08
N GLY A 13 12.60 -3.70 -0.26
CA GLY A 13 11.97 -4.55 -1.26
C GLY A 13 10.56 -4.95 -0.87
N ILE A 14 9.64 -4.94 -1.83
CA ILE A 14 8.24 -5.27 -1.60
C ILE A 14 7.78 -6.55 -2.30
N SER A 15 8.51 -7.00 -3.31
CA SER A 15 8.16 -8.24 -4.01
C SER A 15 9.34 -8.78 -4.82
N LYS A 16 9.28 -10.09 -5.04
CA LYS A 16 10.11 -10.78 -6.03
C LYS A 16 9.15 -11.45 -7.03
N GLY A 17 9.17 -10.96 -8.26
CA GLY A 17 8.14 -11.35 -9.22
C GLY A 17 6.76 -10.91 -8.73
N LYS A 18 5.87 -11.89 -8.47
CA LYS A 18 4.51 -11.67 -7.95
C LYS A 18 4.38 -11.99 -6.45
N SER A 19 5.47 -12.32 -5.76
CA SER A 19 5.46 -12.73 -4.37
C SER A 19 5.88 -11.60 -3.45
N MET A 20 5.29 -11.52 -2.26
CA MET A 20 5.71 -10.65 -1.17
C MET A 20 7.10 -11.08 -0.66
N PRO A 21 7.84 -10.18 0.05
CA PRO A 21 9.15 -10.54 0.60
C PRO A 21 9.02 -11.61 1.69
N GLY A 22 9.76 -12.69 1.51
CA GLY A 22 9.84 -13.78 2.47
C GLY A 22 8.59 -14.65 2.56
N PRO A 23 8.49 -15.49 3.59
CA PRO A 23 7.34 -16.33 3.82
C PRO A 23 6.13 -15.52 4.27
N LYS A 24 4.93 -16.09 4.14
CA LYS A 24 3.70 -15.47 4.61
C LYS A 24 3.83 -15.07 6.09
N ASN A 25 3.55 -13.80 6.38
CA ASN A 25 3.64 -13.23 7.73
C ASN A 25 2.23 -12.91 8.25
N ASN A 26 1.73 -13.73 9.18
CA ASN A 26 0.38 -13.57 9.71
C ASN A 26 0.21 -12.28 10.53
N GLU A 27 1.25 -11.84 11.22
CA GLU A 27 1.19 -10.59 12.00
C GLU A 27 1.07 -9.38 11.10
N ASP A 28 1.79 -9.38 9.97
CA ASP A 28 1.64 -8.34 8.96
C ASP A 28 0.24 -8.33 8.33
N LEU A 29 -0.31 -9.50 8.03
CA LEU A 29 -1.68 -9.61 7.48
C LEU A 29 -2.73 -9.07 8.46
N LYS A 30 -2.58 -9.35 9.76
CA LYS A 30 -3.46 -8.80 10.80
C LYS A 30 -3.33 -7.29 10.90
N TRP A 31 -2.12 -6.77 10.87
CA TRP A 31 -1.83 -5.34 10.87
C TRP A 31 -2.48 -4.64 9.68
N PHE A 32 -2.30 -5.19 8.48
CA PHE A 32 -2.91 -4.68 7.26
C PHE A 32 -4.43 -4.64 7.36
N LYS A 33 -5.05 -5.74 7.76
CA LYS A 33 -6.50 -5.83 7.90
C LYS A 33 -7.02 -4.83 8.94
N LYS A 34 -6.39 -4.78 10.10
CA LYS A 34 -6.78 -3.89 11.19
C LYS A 34 -6.81 -2.42 10.74
N ASN A 35 -5.79 -1.99 10.00
CA ASN A 35 -5.66 -0.59 9.59
C ASN A 35 -6.55 -0.22 8.41
N THR A 36 -6.82 -1.16 7.51
CA THR A 36 -7.59 -0.87 6.28
C THR A 36 -9.07 -1.20 6.39
N LEU A 37 -9.51 -1.92 7.41
CA LEU A 37 -10.90 -2.34 7.55
C LEU A 37 -11.84 -1.11 7.59
N ASN A 38 -12.90 -1.17 6.77
CA ASN A 38 -13.88 -0.09 6.60
C ASN A 38 -13.31 1.21 6.01
N GLN A 39 -12.11 1.16 5.44
CA GLN A 39 -11.46 2.28 4.79
C GLN A 39 -11.47 2.10 3.26
N VAL A 40 -10.92 3.09 2.56
CA VAL A 40 -10.71 3.03 1.11
C VAL A 40 -9.32 2.47 0.85
N VAL A 41 -9.21 1.53 -0.09
CA VAL A 41 -7.92 0.99 -0.54
C VAL A 41 -7.74 1.31 -2.03
N VAL A 42 -6.56 1.82 -2.38
CA VAL A 42 -6.19 2.20 -3.74
C VAL A 42 -5.02 1.33 -4.19
N MET A 43 -5.14 0.72 -5.36
CA MET A 43 -4.12 -0.18 -5.88
C MET A 43 -4.02 -0.12 -7.39
N GLY A 44 -2.87 -0.53 -7.92
CA GLY A 44 -2.68 -0.75 -9.35
C GLY A 44 -3.12 -2.14 -9.77
N SER A 45 -3.12 -2.37 -11.09
CA SER A 45 -3.57 -3.64 -11.68
C SER A 45 -2.70 -4.83 -11.27
N GLY A 46 -1.39 -4.63 -11.06
CA GLY A 46 -0.52 -5.70 -10.60
C GLY A 46 -0.90 -6.22 -9.22
N THR A 47 -1.22 -5.34 -8.30
CA THR A 47 -1.70 -5.71 -6.95
C THR A 47 -3.08 -6.35 -7.03
N TRP A 48 -3.98 -5.81 -7.85
CA TRP A 48 -5.32 -6.38 -8.06
C TRP A 48 -5.26 -7.80 -8.58
N ALA A 49 -4.39 -8.07 -9.55
CA ALA A 49 -4.25 -9.37 -10.21
C ALA A 49 -3.33 -10.35 -9.48
N ASP A 50 -2.73 -9.93 -8.36
CA ASP A 50 -1.86 -10.80 -7.54
C ASP A 50 -2.69 -11.99 -7.02
N PRO A 51 -2.29 -13.24 -7.34
CA PRO A 51 -3.04 -14.42 -6.91
C PRO A 51 -3.09 -14.59 -5.39
N PHE A 52 -2.20 -13.94 -4.65
CA PHE A 52 -2.18 -13.97 -3.19
C PHE A 52 -2.96 -12.81 -2.55
N MET A 53 -3.50 -11.90 -3.36
CA MET A 53 -4.31 -10.79 -2.87
C MET A 53 -5.80 -11.13 -3.11
N PRO A 54 -6.60 -11.26 -2.04
CA PRO A 54 -8.01 -11.66 -2.17
C PRO A 54 -8.90 -10.49 -2.59
N THR A 55 -8.68 -9.95 -3.78
CA THR A 55 -9.42 -8.81 -4.33
C THR A 55 -10.78 -9.23 -4.93
N PRO A 56 -11.83 -8.39 -4.82
CA PRO A 56 -11.85 -7.17 -4.01
C PRO A 56 -11.73 -7.47 -2.50
N LEU A 57 -11.04 -6.61 -1.78
CA LEU A 57 -10.88 -6.78 -0.33
C LEU A 57 -12.21 -6.54 0.38
N LYS A 58 -12.65 -7.51 1.17
CA LYS A 58 -13.93 -7.42 1.88
C LYS A 58 -13.93 -6.31 2.93
N SER A 59 -15.08 -5.63 3.07
CA SER A 59 -15.30 -4.55 4.04
C SER A 59 -14.39 -3.35 3.83
N ARG A 60 -13.98 -3.12 2.59
CA ARG A 60 -13.22 -1.94 2.16
C ARG A 60 -13.78 -1.43 0.85
N LYS A 61 -13.61 -0.14 0.57
CA LYS A 61 -13.87 0.41 -0.76
C LYS A 61 -12.65 0.18 -1.63
N ASN A 62 -12.80 -0.55 -2.71
CA ASN A 62 -11.70 -0.96 -3.58
C ASN A 62 -11.63 -0.04 -4.80
N ILE A 63 -10.54 0.72 -4.91
CA ILE A 63 -10.27 1.64 -6.01
C ILE A 63 -9.11 1.09 -6.83
N LEU A 64 -9.34 0.86 -8.12
CA LEU A 64 -8.32 0.34 -9.03
C LEU A 64 -7.84 1.44 -9.98
N ILE A 65 -6.53 1.62 -10.06
CA ILE A 65 -5.90 2.51 -11.04
C ILE A 65 -5.47 1.64 -12.22
N THR A 66 -6.10 1.88 -13.38
CA THR A 66 -5.74 1.19 -14.62
C THR A 66 -6.13 2.03 -15.84
N SER A 67 -5.25 2.09 -16.83
CA SER A 67 -5.55 2.71 -18.13
C SER A 67 -6.36 1.78 -19.05
N LYS A 68 -6.45 0.50 -18.70
CA LYS A 68 -7.18 -0.50 -19.48
C LYS A 68 -8.69 -0.39 -19.26
N ASN A 69 -9.47 -1.04 -20.13
CA ASN A 69 -10.92 -1.12 -19.98
C ASN A 69 -11.26 -1.78 -18.63
N ASN A 70 -12.24 -1.20 -17.93
CA ASN A 70 -12.67 -1.67 -16.62
C ASN A 70 -13.12 -3.14 -16.61
N SER A 71 -13.63 -3.64 -17.73
CA SER A 71 -14.07 -5.03 -17.87
C SER A 71 -12.95 -6.06 -17.75
N ILE A 72 -11.68 -5.65 -17.92
CA ILE A 72 -10.51 -6.52 -17.76
C ILE A 72 -10.29 -6.87 -16.30
N TYR A 73 -10.63 -5.95 -15.39
CA TYR A 73 -10.50 -6.12 -13.95
C TYR A 73 -11.83 -5.81 -13.26
N PRO A 74 -12.84 -6.70 -13.40
CA PRO A 74 -14.16 -6.41 -12.83
C PRO A 74 -14.18 -6.48 -11.30
N GLY A 75 -15.11 -5.76 -10.67
CA GLY A 75 -15.37 -5.89 -9.25
C GLY A 75 -14.83 -4.76 -8.36
N ALA A 76 -14.12 -3.79 -8.91
CA ALA A 76 -13.72 -2.60 -8.14
C ALA A 76 -14.94 -1.68 -7.92
N ASP A 77 -14.93 -0.96 -6.80
CA ASP A 77 -15.99 0.03 -6.51
C ASP A 77 -15.84 1.28 -7.39
N GLN A 78 -14.60 1.62 -7.75
CA GLN A 78 -14.30 2.76 -8.61
C GLN A 78 -13.00 2.50 -9.38
N TYR A 79 -12.89 3.10 -10.57
CA TYR A 79 -11.71 2.99 -11.43
C TYR A 79 -11.13 4.38 -11.69
N LEU A 80 -9.80 4.50 -11.58
CA LEU A 80 -9.05 5.69 -11.94
C LEU A 80 -8.19 5.36 -13.16
N LYS A 81 -8.04 6.30 -14.10
CA LYS A 81 -7.33 6.05 -15.35
C LYS A 81 -5.80 6.16 -15.23
N GLY A 82 -5.31 6.84 -14.20
CA GLY A 82 -3.88 7.01 -13.98
C GLY A 82 -3.24 8.10 -14.82
N ASN A 83 -4.03 8.97 -15.47
CA ASN A 83 -3.53 10.08 -16.27
C ASN A 83 -2.84 11.14 -15.41
N ASN A 84 -3.34 11.35 -14.20
CA ASN A 84 -2.74 12.22 -13.19
C ASN A 84 -2.99 11.57 -11.82
N ILE A 85 -2.14 10.63 -11.45
CA ILE A 85 -2.32 9.78 -10.26
C ILE A 85 -2.48 10.61 -8.99
N LEU A 86 -1.64 11.64 -8.81
CA LEU A 86 -1.68 12.46 -7.60
C LEU A 86 -3.02 13.16 -7.45
N GLN A 87 -3.48 13.82 -8.51
CA GLN A 87 -4.75 14.53 -8.48
C GLN A 87 -5.94 13.57 -8.33
N GLU A 88 -5.90 12.45 -9.03
CA GLU A 88 -6.96 11.43 -8.96
C GLU A 88 -7.10 10.87 -7.55
N ILE A 89 -5.99 10.58 -6.86
CA ILE A 89 -6.00 10.11 -5.48
C ILE A 89 -6.48 11.20 -4.53
N GLN A 90 -5.98 12.43 -4.70
CA GLN A 90 -6.42 13.57 -3.87
C GLN A 90 -7.92 13.84 -3.99
N ASN A 91 -8.49 13.67 -5.18
CA ASN A 91 -9.92 13.85 -5.40
C ASN A 91 -10.77 12.83 -4.61
N LEU A 92 -10.21 11.67 -4.26
CA LEU A 92 -10.92 10.69 -3.45
C LEU A 92 -11.27 11.21 -2.05
N GLU A 93 -10.48 12.13 -1.51
CA GLU A 93 -10.78 12.74 -0.21
C GLU A 93 -12.10 13.51 -0.22
N ASN A 94 -12.48 14.05 -1.37
CA ASN A 94 -13.75 14.77 -1.53
C ASN A 94 -14.96 13.84 -1.65
N ILE A 95 -14.71 12.59 -2.07
CA ILE A 95 -15.75 11.57 -2.25
C ILE A 95 -15.94 10.78 -0.94
N TYR A 96 -14.83 10.36 -0.33
CA TYR A 96 -14.82 9.50 0.86
C TYR A 96 -14.43 10.32 2.09
N VAL A 97 -15.26 11.30 2.45
CA VAL A 97 -14.95 12.31 3.48
C VAL A 97 -14.79 11.76 4.89
N SER A 98 -15.40 10.60 5.20
CA SER A 98 -15.37 10.00 6.54
C SER A 98 -14.39 8.82 6.65
N GLN A 99 -13.64 8.53 5.58
CA GLN A 99 -12.74 7.37 5.53
C GLN A 99 -11.30 7.83 5.20
N ASP A 100 -10.34 7.06 5.69
CA ASP A 100 -8.95 7.19 5.25
C ASP A 100 -8.75 6.47 3.92
N ILE A 101 -7.81 6.97 3.12
CA ILE A 101 -7.48 6.44 1.82
C ILE A 101 -6.10 5.81 1.91
N PHE A 102 -6.03 4.48 1.82
CA PHE A 102 -4.80 3.71 1.91
C PHE A 102 -4.32 3.29 0.53
N ILE A 103 -3.15 3.77 0.14
CA ILE A 103 -2.47 3.31 -1.07
C ILE A 103 -1.75 2.01 -0.68
N ILE A 104 -2.10 0.90 -1.33
CA ILE A 104 -1.64 -0.44 -0.91
C ILE A 104 -0.71 -1.13 -1.90
N GLY A 105 -0.37 -0.48 -3.02
CA GLY A 105 0.59 -1.01 -3.98
C GLY A 105 0.19 -0.78 -5.43
N GLY A 106 1.04 -1.10 -6.40
CA GLY A 106 2.42 -1.54 -6.18
C GLY A 106 3.44 -0.42 -6.00
N SER A 107 4.69 -0.78 -6.15
CA SER A 107 5.81 0.12 -5.91
C SER A 107 5.75 1.41 -6.74
N ALA A 108 5.37 1.33 -8.00
CA ALA A 108 5.29 2.50 -8.87
C ALA A 108 4.28 3.53 -8.36
N ILE A 109 3.10 3.07 -7.94
CA ILE A 109 2.06 3.96 -7.42
C ILE A 109 2.48 4.55 -6.08
N ILE A 110 3.03 3.73 -5.18
CA ILE A 110 3.52 4.21 -3.88
C ILE A 110 4.62 5.26 -4.07
N ASN A 111 5.64 4.97 -4.86
CA ASN A 111 6.76 5.89 -5.08
C ASN A 111 6.31 7.22 -5.69
N LYS A 112 5.38 7.19 -6.63
CA LYS A 112 4.80 8.41 -7.20
C LYS A 112 3.99 9.22 -6.20
N SER A 113 3.41 8.57 -5.20
CA SER A 113 2.44 9.16 -4.28
C SER A 113 3.04 9.61 -2.95
N ILE A 114 4.32 9.34 -2.67
CA ILE A 114 4.94 9.69 -1.37
C ILE A 114 4.74 11.16 -1.04
N SER A 115 4.79 12.05 -2.04
CA SER A 115 4.65 13.50 -1.83
C SER A 115 3.27 13.90 -1.27
N ILE A 116 2.23 13.13 -1.52
CA ILE A 116 0.87 13.40 -1.04
C ILE A 116 0.44 12.52 0.13
N VAL A 117 1.24 11.51 0.49
CA VAL A 117 0.97 10.63 1.63
C VAL A 117 1.25 11.39 2.93
N GLN A 118 0.28 11.40 3.82
CA GLN A 118 0.35 12.10 5.11
C GLN A 118 0.86 11.19 6.22
N GLU A 119 0.51 9.90 6.17
CA GLU A 119 1.02 8.87 7.08
C GLU A 119 1.40 7.63 6.30
N PHE A 120 2.55 7.04 6.65
CA PHE A 120 3.00 5.80 6.05
C PHE A 120 3.11 4.70 7.12
N TYR A 121 2.35 3.64 6.95
CA TYR A 121 2.32 2.47 7.81
C TYR A 121 3.21 1.41 7.19
N LEU A 122 4.38 1.20 7.78
CA LEU A 122 5.45 0.39 7.22
C LEU A 122 5.71 -0.82 8.11
N THR A 123 5.62 -2.01 7.53
CA THR A 123 6.10 -3.23 8.18
C THR A 123 7.52 -3.48 7.72
N ARG A 124 8.45 -3.55 8.69
CA ARG A 124 9.86 -3.87 8.43
C ARG A 124 10.07 -5.36 8.66
N ILE A 125 10.13 -6.14 7.59
CA ILE A 125 10.40 -7.57 7.63
C ILE A 125 11.91 -7.77 7.67
N TYR A 126 12.40 -8.52 8.66
CA TYR A 126 13.83 -8.75 8.82
C TYR A 126 14.34 -9.74 7.78
N GLY A 127 15.44 -9.40 7.15
CA GLY A 127 16.10 -10.20 6.13
C GLY A 127 16.11 -9.57 4.75
N ASN A 128 16.91 -10.15 3.88
CA ASN A 128 17.01 -9.77 2.47
C ASN A 128 16.45 -10.90 1.61
N PHE A 129 15.33 -10.65 0.94
CA PHE A 129 14.63 -11.66 0.15
C PHE A 129 14.85 -11.49 -1.36
N ASN A 130 15.90 -10.76 -1.76
CA ASN A 130 16.26 -10.54 -3.16
C ASN A 130 15.09 -10.03 -4.01
N CYS A 131 14.39 -9.04 -3.49
CA CYS A 131 13.26 -8.42 -4.18
C CYS A 131 13.72 -7.72 -5.46
N ASP A 132 12.82 -7.62 -6.43
CA ASP A 132 13.03 -6.91 -7.69
C ASP A 132 12.26 -5.60 -7.80
N LYS A 133 11.36 -5.33 -6.85
CA LYS A 133 10.62 -4.08 -6.75
C LYS A 133 10.80 -3.47 -5.37
N PHE A 134 11.02 -2.16 -5.34
CA PHE A 134 11.40 -1.44 -4.12
C PHE A 134 10.57 -0.18 -3.96
N ILE A 135 10.30 0.22 -2.71
CA ILE A 135 9.83 1.56 -2.40
C ILE A 135 10.99 2.43 -1.91
N ASP A 136 10.87 3.73 -2.12
CA ASP A 136 11.92 4.71 -1.79
C ASP A 136 11.88 5.03 -0.29
N ILE A 137 12.50 4.16 0.51
CA ILE A 137 12.59 4.32 1.97
C ILE A 137 13.32 5.62 2.33
N ASN A 138 14.35 5.98 1.58
CA ASN A 138 15.10 7.21 1.83
C ASN A 138 14.22 8.45 1.68
N LYS A 139 13.35 8.47 0.69
CA LYS A 139 12.41 9.58 0.51
C LYS A 139 11.43 9.67 1.68
N ILE A 140 10.95 8.53 2.19
CA ILE A 140 10.08 8.49 3.36
C ILE A 140 10.83 9.07 4.57
N SER A 141 12.02 8.56 4.88
CA SER A 141 12.79 9.00 6.05
C SER A 141 13.27 10.45 5.96
N ASN A 142 13.46 10.97 4.74
CA ASN A 142 13.89 12.36 4.54
C ASN A 142 12.74 13.37 4.57
N THR A 143 11.51 12.93 4.32
CA THR A 143 10.35 13.83 4.20
C THR A 143 9.29 13.63 5.29
N MET A 144 9.41 12.56 6.07
CA MET A 144 8.46 12.23 7.14
C MET A 144 9.21 11.97 8.44
N ASN A 145 8.47 11.99 9.54
CA ASN A 145 9.00 11.73 10.88
C ASN A 145 8.49 10.38 11.39
N LEU A 146 9.39 9.57 11.95
CA LEU A 146 8.98 8.34 12.63
C LEU A 146 8.30 8.72 13.94
N ILE A 147 6.98 8.46 14.03
CA ILE A 147 6.20 8.82 15.22
C ILE A 147 5.95 7.63 16.14
N GLU A 148 6.02 6.41 15.61
CA GLU A 148 5.77 5.22 16.41
C GLU A 148 6.51 4.02 15.83
N LYS A 149 7.12 3.24 16.71
CA LYS A 149 7.70 1.94 16.39
C LYS A 149 7.07 0.91 17.31
N ILE A 150 6.46 -0.12 16.73
CA ILE A 150 5.73 -1.15 17.47
C ILE A 150 6.46 -2.47 17.27
N ASP A 151 7.01 -3.02 18.34
CA ASP A 151 7.63 -4.34 18.29
C ASP A 151 6.55 -5.39 18.06
N CYS A 152 6.84 -6.38 17.23
CA CYS A 152 5.93 -7.45 16.90
C CYS A 152 6.48 -8.79 17.37
N ASP A 153 7.41 -9.37 16.59
CA ASP A 153 8.04 -10.65 16.89
C ASP A 153 9.45 -10.70 16.28
N GLU A 154 10.04 -11.90 16.21
CA GLU A 154 11.38 -12.08 15.64
C GLU A 154 11.43 -11.89 14.12
N THR A 155 10.30 -11.76 13.43
CA THR A 155 10.24 -11.64 11.97
C THR A 155 10.07 -10.22 11.48
N CYS A 156 9.46 -9.33 12.27
CA CYS A 156 9.17 -7.97 11.84
C CYS A 156 8.86 -7.02 12.99
N HIS A 157 8.84 -5.73 12.68
CA HIS A 157 8.24 -4.68 13.50
C HIS A 157 7.46 -3.72 12.61
N PHE A 158 6.61 -2.89 13.22
CA PHE A 158 5.81 -1.90 12.52
C PHE A 158 6.31 -0.50 12.80
N GLU A 159 6.21 0.38 11.81
CA GLU A 159 6.56 1.79 11.92
C GLU A 159 5.42 2.64 11.38
N ILE A 160 5.16 3.77 12.04
CA ILE A 160 4.25 4.79 11.53
C ILE A 160 5.04 6.07 11.33
N TRP A 161 5.05 6.54 10.10
CA TRP A 161 5.72 7.77 9.67
C TRP A 161 4.66 8.82 9.35
N ARG A 162 4.91 10.06 9.71
CA ARG A 162 3.97 11.18 9.47
C ARG A 162 4.72 12.43 9.01
N LYS A 163 4.10 13.17 8.09
CA LYS A 163 4.58 14.49 7.69
C LYS A 163 4.48 15.51 8.82
#